data_2747bfe1e07721bce289e2c87e1421fb
#
_entry.id   2747bfe1e07721bce289e2c87e1421fb
#
_cell.length_a   1.000
_cell.length_b   1.000
_cell.length_c   1.000
_cell.angle_alpha   90.00
_cell.angle_beta   90.00
_cell.angle_gamma   90.00
#
_symmetry.space_group_name_H-M   'P 1'
#
loop_
_entity.id
_entity.type
_entity.pdbx_description
1 polymer ?
#
loop_
_entity_poly.entity_id
_entity_poly.type
_entity_poly.pdbx_seq_one_letter_code
_entity_poly.pdbx_strand_id
1 'polypeptide(L)'
;VLLCVVFAVFAATTLRGSKLWIAATLGTGLVVGVLASSGLVRERFILAYEEVQGIDQEKYTSIGNRVYLYKITPLLIAEKPILGHGTGAYHSEICRFVDIPEGCHGWIHWHPHNQFLYFAADHGLLGLAVYLFMLASMVWLARKAENDEARVLLIGLAALLAADSMTNS
;
A
#
# COMPACT_ATOMS: atom_id res chain seq x y z
N VAL A 1 -11.29 -2.84 -0.25
CA VAL A 1 -10.47 -1.78 -0.88
C VAL A 1 -10.46 -1.95 -2.40
N LEU A 2 -10.09 -3.12 -2.92
CA LEU A 2 -9.97 -3.40 -4.37
C LEU A 2 -11.24 -3.05 -5.16
N LEU A 3 -12.40 -3.51 -4.70
CA LEU A 3 -13.71 -3.22 -5.32
C LEU A 3 -14.03 -1.72 -5.36
N CYS A 4 -13.69 -0.99 -4.31
CA CYS A 4 -13.91 0.46 -4.25
C CYS A 4 -13.02 1.20 -5.26
N VAL A 5 -11.76 0.77 -5.41
CA VAL A 5 -10.83 1.34 -6.39
C VAL A 5 -11.30 1.08 -7.82
N VAL A 6 -11.71 -0.15 -8.13
CA VAL A 6 -12.26 -0.53 -9.44
C VAL A 6 -13.51 0.29 -9.75
N PHE A 7 -14.43 0.41 -8.80
CA PHE A 7 -15.65 1.19 -8.98
C PHE A 7 -15.37 2.68 -9.16
N ALA A 8 -14.45 3.25 -8.39
CA ALA A 8 -14.05 4.65 -8.51
C ALA A 8 -13.40 4.96 -9.87
N VAL A 9 -12.53 4.07 -10.35
CA VAL A 9 -11.91 4.18 -11.68
C VAL A 9 -12.95 4.07 -12.78
N PHE A 10 -13.85 3.09 -12.71
CA PHE A 10 -14.94 2.91 -13.65
C PHE A 10 -15.84 4.16 -13.70
N ALA A 11 -16.25 4.66 -12.54
CA ALA A 11 -17.07 5.86 -12.46
C ALA A 11 -16.36 7.09 -13.04
N ALA A 12 -15.06 7.27 -12.74
CA ALA A 12 -14.28 8.39 -13.22
C ALA A 12 -14.04 8.38 -14.74
N THR A 13 -14.04 7.19 -15.35
CA THR A 13 -13.81 7.03 -16.79
C THR A 13 -15.10 7.06 -17.63
N THR A 14 -16.22 6.61 -17.06
CA THR A 14 -17.50 6.49 -17.80
C THR A 14 -18.45 7.65 -17.55
N LEU A 15 -18.40 8.30 -16.38
CA LEU A 15 -19.30 9.38 -16.01
C LEU A 15 -18.61 10.73 -16.19
N ARG A 16 -19.33 11.71 -16.73
CA ARG A 16 -18.82 13.08 -16.95
C ARG A 16 -19.72 14.10 -16.25
N GLY A 17 -19.12 15.22 -15.81
CA GLY A 17 -19.82 16.34 -15.20
C GLY A 17 -20.47 16.00 -13.85
N SER A 18 -21.67 16.54 -13.61
CA SER A 18 -22.40 16.39 -12.35
C SER A 18 -22.72 14.94 -11.98
N LYS A 19 -22.89 14.05 -12.97
CA LYS A 19 -23.18 12.64 -12.75
C LYS A 19 -22.02 11.89 -12.05
N LEU A 20 -20.78 12.26 -12.35
CA LEU A 20 -19.60 11.71 -11.68
C LEU A 20 -19.60 12.08 -10.19
N TRP A 21 -19.85 13.35 -9.87
CA TRP A 21 -19.87 13.80 -8.49
C TRP A 21 -21.03 13.18 -7.68
N ILE A 22 -22.19 13.04 -8.30
CA ILE A 22 -23.34 12.37 -7.67
C ILE A 22 -23.01 10.88 -7.41
N ALA A 23 -22.46 10.18 -8.39
CA ALA A 23 -22.09 8.77 -8.21
C ALA A 23 -20.98 8.58 -7.16
N ALA A 24 -19.99 9.48 -7.13
CA ALA A 24 -18.92 9.46 -6.14
C ALA A 24 -19.44 9.70 -4.72
N THR A 25 -20.31 10.72 -4.54
CA THR A 25 -20.92 11.01 -3.21
C THR A 25 -21.84 9.89 -2.75
N LEU A 26 -22.70 9.37 -3.60
CA LEU A 26 -23.59 8.27 -3.24
C LEU A 26 -22.81 6.98 -2.96
N GLY A 27 -21.81 6.66 -3.79
CA GLY A 27 -20.94 5.50 -3.57
C GLY A 27 -20.14 5.59 -2.28
N THR A 28 -19.55 6.76 -2.01
CA THR A 28 -18.83 7.00 -0.74
C THR A 28 -19.78 6.94 0.45
N GLY A 29 -20.96 7.56 0.36
CA GLY A 29 -21.96 7.53 1.41
C GLY A 29 -22.45 6.11 1.72
N LEU A 30 -22.67 5.28 0.68
CA LEU A 30 -23.05 3.88 0.84
C LEU A 30 -21.93 3.09 1.54
N VAL A 31 -20.69 3.23 1.08
CA VAL A 31 -19.55 2.54 1.70
C VAL A 31 -19.36 2.95 3.15
N VAL A 32 -19.40 4.24 3.45
CA VAL A 32 -19.30 4.76 4.82
C VAL A 32 -20.47 4.26 5.67
N GLY A 33 -21.69 4.26 5.14
CA GLY A 33 -22.88 3.77 5.84
C GLY A 33 -22.78 2.28 6.18
N VAL A 34 -22.34 1.45 5.23
CA VAL A 34 -22.13 0.01 5.45
C VAL A 34 -21.01 -0.22 6.47
N LEU A 35 -19.91 0.50 6.37
CA LEU A 35 -18.80 0.38 7.31
C LEU A 35 -19.22 0.83 8.73
N ALA A 36 -19.93 1.94 8.84
CA ALA A 36 -20.40 2.47 10.13
C ALA A 36 -21.46 1.57 10.81
N SER A 37 -22.29 0.87 10.02
CA SER A 37 -23.31 -0.05 10.52
C SER A 37 -22.78 -1.45 10.87
N SER A 38 -21.58 -1.79 10.42
CA SER A 38 -20.98 -3.09 10.66
C SER A 38 -20.32 -3.17 12.04
N GLY A 39 -20.87 -3.98 12.93
CA GLY A 39 -20.27 -4.28 14.24
C GLY A 39 -18.85 -4.81 14.13
N LEU A 40 -18.59 -5.68 13.14
CA LEU A 40 -17.26 -6.20 12.84
C LEU A 40 -16.23 -5.11 12.50
N VAL A 41 -16.64 -4.11 11.72
CA VAL A 41 -15.75 -2.99 11.37
C VAL A 41 -15.47 -2.14 12.62
N ARG A 42 -16.47 -1.87 13.43
CA ARG A 42 -16.32 -1.13 14.68
C ARG A 42 -15.36 -1.84 15.65
N GLU A 43 -15.53 -3.15 15.86
CA GLU A 43 -14.62 -3.96 16.68
C GLU A 43 -13.18 -3.92 16.14
N ARG A 44 -13.00 -4.06 14.82
CA ARG A 44 -11.68 -3.98 14.20
C ARG A 44 -11.05 -2.60 14.34
N PHE A 45 -11.83 -1.53 14.28
CA PHE A 45 -11.35 -0.17 14.53
C PHE A 45 -10.93 0.05 15.99
N ILE A 46 -11.71 -0.46 16.95
CA ILE A 46 -11.37 -0.36 18.37
C ILE A 46 -10.08 -1.14 18.64
N LEU A 47 -10.01 -2.39 18.19
CA LEU A 47 -8.79 -3.21 18.33
C LEU A 47 -7.57 -2.53 17.70
N ALA A 48 -7.72 -2.00 16.48
CA ALA A 48 -6.66 -1.26 15.80
C ALA A 48 -6.22 -0.01 16.57
N TYR A 49 -7.16 0.70 17.18
CA TYR A 49 -6.87 1.88 17.99
C TYR A 49 -6.13 1.52 19.28
N GLU A 50 -6.58 0.47 19.96
CA GLU A 50 -5.91 -0.06 21.17
C GLU A 50 -4.50 -0.58 20.83
N GLU A 51 -4.33 -1.31 19.72
CA GLU A 51 -3.03 -1.75 19.22
C GLU A 51 -2.08 -0.58 18.94
N VAL A 52 -2.59 0.51 18.34
CA VAL A 52 -1.76 1.71 18.07
C VAL A 52 -1.35 2.41 19.36
N GLN A 53 -2.18 2.43 20.39
CA GLN A 53 -1.82 3.01 21.69
C GLN A 53 -0.85 2.12 22.48
N GLY A 54 -0.92 0.80 22.28
CA GLY A 54 -0.05 -0.19 22.93
C GLY A 54 1.24 -0.55 22.17
N ILE A 55 1.57 0.16 21.10
CA ILE A 55 2.69 -0.17 20.19
C ILE A 55 4.04 -0.39 20.90
N ASP A 56 4.29 0.29 22.00
CA ASP A 56 5.54 0.12 22.74
C ASP A 56 5.57 -1.18 23.57
N GLN A 57 4.44 -1.83 23.79
CA GLN A 57 4.31 -3.05 24.59
C GLN A 57 3.96 -4.30 23.77
N GLU A 58 3.32 -4.16 22.60
CA GLU A 58 2.86 -5.27 21.77
C GLU A 58 3.41 -5.19 20.33
N LYS A 59 4.71 -5.42 20.19
CA LYS A 59 5.38 -5.50 18.86
C LYS A 59 4.86 -6.66 17.99
N TYR A 60 4.05 -7.54 18.54
CA TYR A 60 3.60 -8.80 17.89
C TYR A 60 2.21 -8.72 17.25
N THR A 61 1.53 -7.59 17.32
CA THR A 61 0.26 -7.43 16.63
C THR A 61 0.47 -7.13 15.14
N SER A 62 -0.52 -7.44 14.31
CA SER A 62 -0.45 -7.20 12.85
C SER A 62 -0.19 -5.74 12.49
N ILE A 63 -0.78 -4.80 13.23
CA ILE A 63 -0.60 -3.36 13.02
C ILE A 63 0.71 -2.90 13.66
N GLY A 64 0.99 -3.33 14.88
CA GLY A 64 2.22 -3.00 15.59
C GLY A 64 3.46 -3.39 14.78
N ASN A 65 3.45 -4.59 14.19
CA ASN A 65 4.52 -5.04 13.32
C ASN A 65 4.72 -4.16 12.08
N ARG A 66 3.64 -3.76 11.39
CA ARG A 66 3.74 -2.85 10.24
C ARG A 66 4.31 -1.49 10.63
N VAL A 67 3.83 -0.92 11.73
CA VAL A 67 4.34 0.36 12.25
C VAL A 67 5.81 0.25 12.62
N TYR A 68 6.20 -0.86 13.26
CA TYR A 68 7.59 -1.13 13.59
C TYR A 68 8.47 -1.21 12.34
N LEU A 69 8.07 -2.01 11.33
CA LEU A 69 8.79 -2.11 10.07
C LEU A 69 8.88 -0.77 9.32
N TYR A 70 7.82 0.05 9.39
CA TYR A 70 7.83 1.40 8.79
C TYR A 70 8.80 2.35 9.49
N LYS A 71 9.10 2.14 10.79
CA LYS A 71 10.11 2.92 11.51
C LYS A 71 11.53 2.49 11.17
N ILE A 72 11.79 1.19 11.04
CA ILE A 72 13.16 0.67 10.83
C ILE A 72 13.57 0.57 9.36
N THR A 73 12.64 0.32 8.43
CA THR A 73 12.97 0.21 7.00
C THR A 73 13.63 1.48 6.42
N PRO A 74 13.22 2.71 6.76
CA PRO A 74 13.93 3.91 6.32
C PRO A 74 15.40 3.98 6.78
N LEU A 75 15.72 3.40 7.94
CA LEU A 75 17.11 3.34 8.43
C LEU A 75 17.94 2.43 7.52
N LEU A 76 17.38 1.28 7.13
CA LEU A 76 18.01 0.40 6.17
C LEU A 76 18.22 1.07 4.80
N ILE A 77 17.20 1.78 4.29
CA ILE A 77 17.30 2.53 3.01
C ILE A 77 18.41 3.59 3.09
N ALA A 78 18.57 4.26 4.23
CA ALA A 78 19.57 5.31 4.41
C ALA A 78 21.02 4.81 4.32
N GLU A 79 21.28 3.51 4.57
CA GLU A 79 22.62 2.95 4.42
C GLU A 79 23.07 2.84 2.95
N LYS A 80 22.13 2.48 2.04
CA LYS A 80 22.40 2.32 0.61
C LYS A 80 21.30 2.95 -0.25
N PRO A 81 21.15 4.29 -0.22
CA PRO A 81 19.96 4.95 -0.76
C PRO A 81 19.83 4.88 -2.27
N ILE A 82 20.93 4.76 -3.04
CA ILE A 82 20.88 4.83 -4.50
C ILE A 82 20.59 3.47 -5.14
N LEU A 83 21.35 2.44 -4.78
CA LEU A 83 21.30 1.11 -5.39
C LEU A 83 20.64 0.06 -4.52
N GLY A 84 20.37 0.37 -3.25
CA GLY A 84 19.81 -0.58 -2.30
C GLY A 84 20.78 -1.69 -1.88
N HIS A 85 20.24 -2.70 -1.21
CA HIS A 85 21.01 -3.81 -0.65
C HIS A 85 21.14 -5.01 -1.58
N GLY A 86 20.37 -5.06 -2.64
CA GLY A 86 20.29 -6.15 -3.60
C GLY A 86 18.94 -6.88 -3.54
N THR A 87 18.57 -7.52 -4.63
CA THR A 87 17.30 -8.25 -4.76
C THR A 87 17.17 -9.34 -3.69
N GLY A 88 16.11 -9.27 -2.87
CA GLY A 88 15.82 -10.22 -1.81
C GLY A 88 16.67 -10.05 -0.55
N ALA A 89 17.48 -9.00 -0.47
CA ALA A 89 18.33 -8.72 0.69
C ALA A 89 17.54 -8.18 1.90
N TYR A 90 16.32 -7.68 1.69
CA TYR A 90 15.53 -7.03 2.73
C TYR A 90 15.49 -7.83 4.03
N HIS A 91 15.13 -9.10 3.96
CA HIS A 91 14.98 -9.95 5.16
C HIS A 91 16.27 -10.05 5.98
N SER A 92 17.39 -10.35 5.33
CA SER A 92 18.68 -10.50 6.02
C SER A 92 19.20 -9.20 6.59
N GLU A 93 19.02 -8.12 5.84
CA GLU A 93 19.54 -6.80 6.20
C GLU A 93 18.70 -6.09 7.26
N ILE A 94 17.36 -6.20 7.20
CA ILE A 94 16.46 -5.59 8.19
C ILE A 94 16.65 -6.18 9.59
N CYS A 95 17.08 -7.45 9.65
CA CYS A 95 17.36 -8.15 10.90
C CYS A 95 18.39 -7.45 11.78
N ARG A 96 19.28 -6.66 11.20
CA ARG A 96 20.27 -5.86 11.96
C ARG A 96 19.65 -4.73 12.78
N PHE A 97 18.44 -4.32 12.42
CA PHE A 97 17.70 -3.24 13.07
C PHE A 97 16.59 -3.76 14.00
N VAL A 98 16.43 -5.08 14.05
CA VAL A 98 15.38 -5.70 14.85
C VAL A 98 15.86 -5.91 16.29
N ASP A 99 15.26 -5.18 17.20
CA ASP A 99 15.50 -5.31 18.65
C ASP A 99 14.41 -6.18 19.28
N ILE A 100 14.51 -7.50 19.07
CA ILE A 100 13.60 -8.50 19.64
C ILE A 100 14.42 -9.61 20.29
N PRO A 101 14.10 -10.05 21.52
CA PRO A 101 14.85 -11.06 22.26
C PRO A 101 15.00 -12.40 21.53
N GLU A 102 14.02 -12.76 20.69
CA GLU A 102 13.97 -14.02 19.93
C GLU A 102 14.73 -13.95 18.60
N GLY A 103 15.28 -12.77 18.28
CA GLY A 103 16.01 -12.55 17.02
C GLY A 103 15.13 -12.55 15.78
N CYS A 104 15.77 -12.56 14.62
CA CYS A 104 15.12 -12.42 13.32
C CYS A 104 14.69 -13.77 12.71
N HIS A 105 14.26 -14.72 13.50
CA HIS A 105 13.89 -16.07 13.02
C HIS A 105 12.40 -16.21 12.66
N GLY A 106 11.59 -15.13 12.82
CA GLY A 106 10.18 -15.15 12.51
C GLY A 106 9.87 -14.68 11.06
N TRP A 107 8.72 -15.09 10.54
CA TRP A 107 8.16 -14.68 9.25
C TRP A 107 7.86 -13.17 9.17
N ILE A 108 7.81 -12.49 10.30
CA ILE A 108 7.39 -11.11 10.53
C ILE A 108 8.20 -10.08 9.72
N HIS A 109 9.47 -10.39 9.41
CA HIS A 109 10.41 -9.42 8.83
C HIS A 109 10.72 -9.66 7.35
N TRP A 110 9.98 -10.56 6.67
CA TRP A 110 10.23 -10.89 5.28
C TRP A 110 9.86 -9.77 4.31
N HIS A 111 8.93 -8.92 4.70
CA HIS A 111 8.41 -7.87 3.85
C HIS A 111 7.87 -6.70 4.70
N PRO A 112 8.12 -5.43 4.33
CA PRO A 112 7.65 -4.27 5.09
C PRO A 112 6.15 -3.99 4.94
N HIS A 113 5.39 -4.87 4.27
CA HIS A 113 3.97 -4.67 3.91
C HIS A 113 3.71 -3.37 3.12
N ASN A 114 4.73 -2.91 2.41
CA ASN A 114 4.69 -1.75 1.55
C ASN A 114 5.72 -1.93 0.44
N GLN A 115 5.25 -2.08 -0.80
CA GLN A 115 6.08 -2.38 -1.95
C GLN A 115 7.04 -1.22 -2.29
N PHE A 116 6.64 0.03 -2.01
CA PHE A 116 7.52 1.18 -2.25
C PHE A 116 8.74 1.15 -1.32
N LEU A 117 8.53 0.85 -0.04
CA LEU A 117 9.62 0.68 0.92
C LEU A 117 10.48 -0.52 0.58
N TYR A 118 9.87 -1.62 0.13
CA TYR A 118 10.58 -2.82 -0.27
C TYR A 118 11.50 -2.56 -1.46
N PHE A 119 10.99 -1.93 -2.53
CA PHE A 119 11.81 -1.55 -3.68
C PHE A 119 12.93 -0.57 -3.31
N ALA A 120 12.63 0.39 -2.44
CA ALA A 120 13.64 1.33 -1.97
C ALA A 120 14.74 0.65 -1.13
N ALA A 121 14.41 -0.36 -0.34
CA ALA A 121 15.39 -1.10 0.46
C ALA A 121 16.25 -2.03 -0.41
N ASP A 122 15.62 -2.82 -1.29
CA ASP A 122 16.33 -3.78 -2.13
C ASP A 122 17.08 -3.13 -3.30
N HIS A 123 16.48 -2.14 -3.96
CA HIS A 123 16.98 -1.56 -5.21
C HIS A 123 17.29 -0.05 -5.12
N GLY A 124 17.17 0.54 -3.95
CA GLY A 124 17.39 1.95 -3.70
C GLY A 124 16.37 2.86 -4.40
N LEU A 125 16.67 4.15 -4.41
CA LEU A 125 15.86 5.16 -5.09
C LEU A 125 15.81 4.92 -6.61
N LEU A 126 16.82 4.29 -7.18
CA LEU A 126 16.81 3.93 -8.60
C LEU A 126 15.73 2.90 -8.91
N GLY A 127 15.64 1.82 -8.13
CA GLY A 127 14.59 0.81 -8.31
C GLY A 127 13.19 1.35 -8.02
N LEU A 128 13.06 2.17 -6.98
CA LEU A 128 11.81 2.85 -6.68
C LEU A 128 11.39 3.77 -7.84
N ALA A 129 12.33 4.53 -8.43
CA ALA A 129 12.06 5.40 -9.58
C ALA A 129 11.58 4.60 -10.80
N VAL A 130 12.19 3.45 -11.09
CA VAL A 130 11.76 2.54 -12.17
C VAL A 130 10.34 2.04 -11.91
N TYR A 131 10.02 1.65 -10.69
CA TYR A 131 8.68 1.20 -10.33
C TYR A 131 7.64 2.31 -10.48
N LEU A 132 7.93 3.51 -9.99
CA LEU A 132 7.05 4.68 -10.15
C LEU A 132 6.89 5.08 -11.61
N PHE A 133 7.97 5.00 -12.41
CA PHE A 133 7.92 5.22 -13.85
C PHE A 133 7.02 4.22 -14.57
N MET A 134 7.06 2.96 -14.17
CA MET A 134 6.16 1.92 -14.70
C MET A 134 4.68 2.31 -14.44
N LEU A 135 4.32 2.67 -13.20
CA LEU A 135 2.96 3.10 -12.88
C LEU A 135 2.56 4.37 -13.66
N ALA A 136 3.46 5.34 -13.73
CA ALA A 136 3.23 6.59 -14.47
C ALA A 136 3.06 6.33 -15.97
N SER A 137 3.81 5.40 -16.55
CA SER A 137 3.71 5.02 -17.97
C SER A 137 2.36 4.40 -18.31
N MET A 138 1.79 3.61 -17.40
CA MET A 138 0.43 3.05 -17.59
C MET A 138 -0.62 4.16 -17.64
N VAL A 139 -0.53 5.15 -16.74
CA VAL A 139 -1.43 6.30 -16.74
C VAL A 139 -1.24 7.18 -17.99
N TRP A 140 0.01 7.36 -18.42
CA TRP A 140 0.33 8.12 -19.63
C TRP A 140 -0.20 7.43 -20.90
N LEU A 141 -0.01 6.11 -21.02
CA LEU A 141 -0.57 5.32 -22.12
C LEU A 141 -2.10 5.36 -22.14
N ALA A 142 -2.72 5.29 -20.96
CA ALA A 142 -4.17 5.40 -20.84
C ALA A 142 -4.71 6.72 -21.38
N ARG A 143 -3.98 7.84 -21.16
CA ARG A 143 -4.37 9.16 -21.69
C ARG A 143 -4.28 9.25 -23.21
N LYS A 144 -3.45 8.41 -23.83
CA LYS A 144 -3.27 8.32 -25.30
C LYS A 144 -4.15 7.27 -25.96
N ALA A 145 -4.79 6.42 -25.17
CA ALA A 145 -5.63 5.35 -25.70
C ALA A 145 -6.85 5.94 -26.40
N GLU A 146 -7.06 5.54 -27.66
CA GLU A 146 -8.22 5.92 -28.47
C GLU A 146 -9.48 5.16 -28.02
N ASN A 147 -9.28 3.95 -27.48
CA ASN A 147 -10.32 3.07 -27.00
C ASN A 147 -10.55 3.28 -25.50
N ASP A 148 -11.82 3.54 -25.14
CA ASP A 148 -12.21 3.74 -23.74
C ASP A 148 -11.98 2.48 -22.88
N GLU A 149 -12.11 1.29 -23.43
CA GLU A 149 -11.85 0.03 -22.72
C GLU A 149 -10.37 -0.08 -22.33
N ALA A 150 -9.45 0.19 -23.25
CA ALA A 150 -8.01 0.19 -22.97
C ALA A 150 -7.64 1.25 -21.94
N ARG A 151 -8.27 2.43 -22.00
CA ARG A 151 -8.07 3.51 -21.01
C ARG A 151 -8.48 3.08 -19.62
N VAL A 152 -9.68 2.53 -19.46
CA VAL A 152 -10.21 2.03 -18.19
C VAL A 152 -9.31 0.93 -17.63
N LEU A 153 -8.89 0.01 -18.48
CA LEU A 153 -8.06 -1.12 -18.10
C LEU A 153 -6.69 -0.68 -17.58
N LEU A 154 -6.01 0.22 -18.28
CA LEU A 154 -4.70 0.73 -17.89
C LEU A 154 -4.75 1.55 -16.59
N ILE A 155 -5.73 2.44 -16.46
CA ILE A 155 -5.90 3.22 -15.22
C ILE A 155 -6.29 2.30 -14.06
N GLY A 156 -7.20 1.35 -14.31
CA GLY A 156 -7.62 0.37 -13.31
C GLY A 156 -6.46 -0.46 -12.82
N LEU A 157 -5.64 -0.98 -13.73
CA LEU A 157 -4.47 -1.78 -13.37
C LEU A 157 -3.42 -0.97 -12.61
N ALA A 158 -3.13 0.27 -13.05
CA ALA A 158 -2.21 1.14 -12.33
C ALA A 158 -2.71 1.48 -10.92
N ALA A 159 -4.00 1.76 -10.77
CA ALA A 159 -4.62 2.04 -9.48
C ALA A 159 -4.62 0.81 -8.55
N LEU A 160 -4.88 -0.38 -9.10
CA LEU A 160 -4.84 -1.63 -8.37
C LEU A 160 -3.43 -1.94 -7.87
N LEU A 161 -2.43 -1.86 -8.75
CA LEU A 161 -1.02 -2.07 -8.38
C LEU A 161 -0.56 -1.07 -7.33
N ALA A 162 -0.92 0.22 -7.48
CA ALA A 162 -0.57 1.22 -6.49
C ALA A 162 -1.23 0.98 -5.12
N ALA A 163 -2.51 0.59 -5.10
CA ALA A 163 -3.23 0.28 -3.87
C ALA A 163 -2.70 -1.00 -3.20
N ASP A 164 -2.45 -2.05 -3.98
CA ASP A 164 -1.87 -3.30 -3.49
C ASP A 164 -0.47 -3.06 -2.91
N SER A 165 0.32 -2.21 -3.55
CA SER A 165 1.66 -1.84 -3.08
C SER A 165 1.70 -1.19 -1.69
N MET A 166 0.59 -0.60 -1.25
CA MET A 166 0.49 0.02 0.09
C MET A 166 0.04 -0.98 1.17
N THR A 167 -0.57 -2.08 0.76
CA THR A 167 -1.26 -2.99 1.68
C THR A 167 -0.80 -4.44 1.57
N ASN A 168 0.10 -4.72 0.63
CA ASN A 168 0.53 -6.08 0.32
C ASN A 168 1.05 -6.79 1.58
N SER A 169 0.44 -7.91 1.83
CA SER A 169 0.69 -8.76 3.00
C SER A 169 1.20 -10.13 2.57
#